data_7e7324a56ba513c4a9c253f8762ac4a9
#
_entry.id   7e7324a56ba513c4a9c253f8762ac4a9
#
_cell.length_a   1.000
_cell.length_b   1.000
_cell.length_c   1.000
_cell.angle_alpha   90.00
_cell.angle_beta   90.00
_cell.angle_gamma   90.00
#
_symmetry.space_group_name_H-M   'P 1'
#
loop_
_entity.id
_entity.type
_entity.pdbx_description
1 polymer ?
#
loop_
_entity_poly.entity_id
_entity_poly.type
_entity_poly.pdbx_seq_one_letter_code
_entity_poly.pdbx_strand_id
1 'polypeptide(L)'
;MILGMSVGTFTVLHVIITLIAIGSGLIVVGGMFASHRLPVTTALFLFTTALTSVTGFLFPIHGFTPALGVGILACVVLAVTLFALYKEHLVDTWRWIYVIAAVASLYLNVFVLVVQSFVKVSALSALAPTQTEPPFAITQAAVLAIFILITLVAIVKFRPPRAV
;
A
#
# COMPACT_ATOMS: atom_id res chain seq x y z
N MET A 1 -1.58 -15.19 -21.53
CA MET A 1 -1.26 -16.00 -20.32
C MET A 1 -0.14 -15.28 -19.55
N ILE A 2 -0.15 -15.30 -18.23
CA ILE A 2 0.87 -14.72 -17.35
C ILE A 2 1.35 -15.84 -16.44
N LEU A 3 2.63 -16.18 -16.47
CA LEU A 3 3.23 -17.29 -15.70
C LEU A 3 2.47 -18.64 -15.86
N GLY A 4 1.98 -18.94 -17.06
CA GLY A 4 1.21 -20.16 -17.34
C GLY A 4 -0.26 -20.11 -16.92
N MET A 5 -0.73 -19.04 -16.29
CA MET A 5 -2.13 -18.86 -15.84
C MET A 5 -2.92 -18.00 -16.82
N SER A 6 -4.26 -18.15 -16.80
CA SER A 6 -5.12 -17.19 -17.46
C SER A 6 -4.99 -15.80 -16.82
N VAL A 7 -5.23 -14.73 -17.58
CA VAL A 7 -5.20 -13.36 -17.02
C VAL A 7 -6.20 -13.22 -15.85
N GLY A 8 -7.37 -13.85 -15.97
CA GLY A 8 -8.37 -13.84 -14.89
C GLY A 8 -7.88 -14.51 -13.62
N THR A 9 -7.31 -15.71 -13.71
CA THR A 9 -6.74 -16.43 -12.55
C THR A 9 -5.61 -15.62 -11.90
N PHE A 10 -4.71 -15.05 -12.72
CA PHE A 10 -3.62 -14.22 -12.24
C PHE A 10 -4.13 -12.94 -11.55
N THR A 11 -5.21 -12.32 -12.08
CA THR A 11 -5.85 -11.17 -11.44
C THR A 11 -6.41 -11.54 -10.06
N VAL A 12 -7.08 -12.68 -9.91
CA VAL A 12 -7.59 -13.12 -8.61
C VAL A 12 -6.45 -13.32 -7.62
N LEU A 13 -5.37 -13.98 -8.03
CA LEU A 13 -4.19 -14.17 -7.19
C LEU A 13 -3.60 -12.82 -6.73
N HIS A 14 -3.41 -11.89 -7.67
CA HIS A 14 -2.90 -10.56 -7.37
C HIS A 14 -3.80 -9.81 -6.38
N VAL A 15 -5.12 -9.86 -6.57
CA VAL A 15 -6.09 -9.23 -5.65
C VAL A 15 -6.00 -9.84 -4.25
N ILE A 16 -5.93 -11.17 -4.13
CA ILE A 16 -5.80 -11.82 -2.82
C ILE A 16 -4.52 -11.36 -2.10
N ILE A 17 -3.39 -11.34 -2.80
CA ILE A 17 -2.11 -10.85 -2.24
C ILE A 17 -2.26 -9.39 -1.76
N THR A 18 -2.89 -8.54 -2.57
CA THR A 18 -3.11 -7.14 -2.22
C THR A 18 -4.01 -6.98 -0.99
N LEU A 19 -5.08 -7.78 -0.86
CA LEU A 19 -5.96 -7.74 0.30
C LEU A 19 -5.24 -8.21 1.57
N ILE A 20 -4.35 -9.20 1.47
CA ILE A 20 -3.50 -9.63 2.60
C ILE A 20 -2.54 -8.49 2.99
N ALA A 21 -1.95 -7.80 2.00
CA ALA A 21 -1.08 -6.65 2.26
C ALA A 21 -1.85 -5.52 2.98
N ILE A 22 -3.05 -5.19 2.53
CA ILE A 22 -3.89 -4.16 3.17
C ILE A 22 -4.27 -4.59 4.59
N GLY A 23 -4.77 -5.80 4.78
CA GLY A 23 -5.21 -6.29 6.10
C GLY A 23 -4.05 -6.33 7.11
N SER A 24 -2.90 -6.89 6.71
CA SER A 24 -1.71 -6.91 7.57
C SER A 24 -1.14 -5.50 7.81
N GLY A 25 -1.18 -4.62 6.82
CA GLY A 25 -0.77 -3.22 6.96
C GLY A 25 -1.63 -2.44 7.95
N LEU A 26 -2.95 -2.65 7.95
CA LEU A 26 -3.85 -2.04 8.95
C LEU A 26 -3.53 -2.52 10.37
N ILE A 27 -3.19 -3.80 10.56
CA ILE A 27 -2.76 -4.34 11.85
C ILE A 27 -1.43 -3.69 12.28
N VAL A 28 -0.48 -3.52 11.34
CA VAL A 28 0.80 -2.83 11.62
C VAL A 28 0.55 -1.39 12.06
N VAL A 29 -0.35 -0.66 11.42
CA VAL A 29 -0.75 0.71 11.84
C VAL A 29 -1.36 0.70 13.25
N GLY A 30 -2.22 -0.27 13.56
CA GLY A 30 -2.74 -0.46 14.91
C GLY A 30 -1.63 -0.69 15.94
N GLY A 31 -0.61 -1.50 15.59
CA GLY A 31 0.60 -1.68 16.38
C GLY A 31 1.37 -0.38 16.58
N MET A 32 1.50 0.45 15.53
CA MET A 32 2.14 1.78 15.64
C MET A 32 1.41 2.68 16.64
N PHE A 33 0.08 2.67 16.66
CA PHE A 33 -0.71 3.46 17.61
C PHE A 33 -0.53 2.98 19.07
N ALA A 34 -0.28 1.69 19.26
CA ALA A 34 0.02 1.09 20.55
C ALA A 34 1.52 1.11 20.91
N SER A 35 2.36 1.69 20.04
CA SER A 35 3.83 1.68 20.15
C SER A 35 4.45 0.26 20.21
N HIS A 36 3.80 -0.70 19.58
CA HIS A 36 4.27 -2.08 19.49
C HIS A 36 4.90 -2.36 18.12
N ARG A 37 6.08 -2.99 18.14
CA ARG A 37 6.63 -3.62 16.94
C ARG A 37 5.92 -4.97 16.76
N LEU A 38 5.34 -5.18 15.60
CA LEU A 38 4.71 -6.45 15.22
C LEU A 38 5.57 -7.11 14.13
N PRO A 39 6.70 -7.73 14.47
CA PRO A 39 7.72 -8.11 13.48
C PRO A 39 7.19 -9.08 12.43
N VAL A 40 6.43 -10.08 12.83
CA VAL A 40 5.85 -11.08 11.91
C VAL A 40 4.81 -10.42 10.98
N THR A 41 3.88 -9.65 11.55
CA THR A 41 2.85 -8.97 10.76
C THR A 41 3.44 -7.91 9.85
N THR A 42 4.48 -7.20 10.31
CA THR A 42 5.22 -6.23 9.50
C THR A 42 5.93 -6.93 8.33
N ALA A 43 6.60 -8.07 8.58
CA ALA A 43 7.22 -8.85 7.53
C ALA A 43 6.19 -9.35 6.51
N LEU A 44 5.04 -9.84 6.95
CA LEU A 44 3.93 -10.24 6.09
C LEU A 44 3.44 -9.08 5.23
N PHE A 45 3.19 -7.92 5.85
CA PHE A 45 2.78 -6.71 5.14
C PHE A 45 3.76 -6.29 4.05
N LEU A 46 5.04 -6.17 4.39
CA LEU A 46 6.07 -5.72 3.44
C LEU A 46 6.30 -6.76 2.33
N PHE A 47 6.29 -8.04 2.66
CA PHE A 47 6.44 -9.12 1.69
C PHE A 47 5.27 -9.16 0.70
N THR A 48 4.04 -9.11 1.20
CA THR A 48 2.85 -9.11 0.33
C THR A 48 2.72 -7.81 -0.48
N THR A 49 3.14 -6.66 0.06
CA THR A 49 3.25 -5.40 -0.70
C THR A 49 4.29 -5.50 -1.82
N ALA A 50 5.44 -6.13 -1.56
CA ALA A 50 6.45 -6.41 -2.60
C ALA A 50 5.87 -7.32 -3.70
N LEU A 51 5.19 -8.40 -3.31
CA LEU A 51 4.53 -9.30 -4.26
C LEU A 51 3.44 -8.58 -5.07
N THR A 52 2.65 -7.72 -4.45
CA THR A 52 1.64 -6.90 -5.14
C THR A 52 2.31 -6.03 -6.22
N SER A 53 3.41 -5.35 -5.88
CA SER A 53 4.15 -4.52 -6.83
C SER A 53 4.73 -5.35 -7.98
N VAL A 54 5.43 -6.45 -7.68
CA VAL A 54 6.03 -7.32 -8.68
C VAL A 54 4.98 -7.93 -9.60
N THR A 55 3.90 -8.49 -9.04
CA THR A 55 2.82 -9.06 -9.84
C THR A 55 2.07 -8.01 -10.65
N GLY A 56 1.99 -6.78 -10.16
CA GLY A 56 1.43 -5.65 -10.89
C GLY A 56 2.16 -5.34 -12.19
N PHE A 57 3.50 -5.45 -12.21
CA PHE A 57 4.30 -5.24 -13.42
C PHE A 57 4.23 -6.38 -14.43
N LEU A 58 3.73 -7.56 -14.05
CA LEU A 58 3.55 -8.69 -14.96
C LEU A 58 2.29 -8.61 -15.82
N PHE A 59 1.37 -7.69 -15.52
CA PHE A 59 0.24 -7.44 -16.40
C PHE A 59 0.69 -6.82 -17.73
N PRO A 60 0.02 -7.14 -18.84
CA PRO A 60 0.34 -6.55 -20.14
C PRO A 60 0.23 -5.01 -20.08
N ILE A 61 1.35 -4.33 -20.31
CA ILE A 61 1.43 -2.87 -20.30
C ILE A 61 1.74 -2.41 -21.71
N HIS A 62 0.89 -1.54 -22.26
CA HIS A 62 1.09 -0.90 -23.55
C HIS A 62 1.45 0.59 -23.35
N GLY A 63 2.74 0.87 -23.13
CA GLY A 63 3.24 2.21 -22.88
C GLY A 63 3.19 2.63 -21.39
N PHE A 64 3.56 3.89 -21.12
CA PHE A 64 3.53 4.43 -19.77
C PHE A 64 2.10 4.75 -19.33
N THR A 65 1.64 4.11 -18.27
CA THR A 65 0.30 4.31 -17.70
C THR A 65 0.41 4.88 -16.28
N PRO A 66 -0.63 5.58 -15.77
CA PRO A 66 -0.67 6.01 -14.37
C PRO A 66 -0.47 4.86 -13.38
N ALA A 67 -0.99 3.67 -13.68
CA ALA A 67 -0.80 2.47 -12.87
C ALA A 67 0.68 2.06 -12.79
N LEU A 68 1.43 2.15 -13.88
CA LEU A 68 2.87 1.90 -13.90
C LEU A 68 3.61 2.91 -13.02
N GLY A 69 3.25 4.20 -13.11
CA GLY A 69 3.83 5.25 -12.28
C GLY A 69 3.61 5.01 -10.79
N VAL A 70 2.39 4.62 -10.39
CA VAL A 70 2.06 4.25 -9.00
C VAL A 70 2.85 3.01 -8.57
N GLY A 71 3.01 2.00 -9.43
CA GLY A 71 3.79 0.81 -9.15
C GLY A 71 5.27 1.12 -8.88
N ILE A 72 5.88 1.99 -9.71
CA ILE A 72 7.27 2.44 -9.51
C ILE A 72 7.40 3.19 -8.18
N LEU A 73 6.49 4.13 -7.91
CA LEU A 73 6.46 4.86 -6.64
C LEU A 73 6.33 3.91 -5.45
N ALA A 74 5.46 2.91 -5.54
CA ALA A 74 5.28 1.90 -4.50
C ALA A 74 6.58 1.13 -4.22
N CYS A 75 7.33 0.76 -5.25
CA CYS A 75 8.64 0.11 -5.08
C CYS A 75 9.66 1.01 -4.38
N VAL A 76 9.72 2.30 -4.73
CA VAL A 76 10.63 3.26 -4.10
C VAL A 76 10.28 3.44 -2.62
N VAL A 77 9.00 3.67 -2.31
CA VAL A 77 8.53 3.84 -0.93
C VAL A 77 8.76 2.58 -0.10
N LEU A 78 8.52 1.39 -0.68
CA LEU A 78 8.79 0.12 -0.03
C LEU A 78 10.29 -0.08 0.24
N ALA A 79 11.16 0.27 -0.70
CA ALA A 79 12.61 0.21 -0.49
C ALA A 79 13.06 1.10 0.67
N VAL A 80 12.51 2.32 0.77
CA VAL A 80 12.76 3.23 1.90
C VAL A 80 12.28 2.62 3.21
N THR A 81 11.10 1.99 3.21
CA THR A 81 10.53 1.32 4.40
C THR A 81 11.44 0.18 4.88
N LEU A 82 11.89 -0.68 3.95
CA LEU A 82 12.78 -1.80 4.24
C LEU A 82 14.13 -1.29 4.77
N PHE A 83 14.70 -0.28 4.14
CA PHE A 83 15.97 0.32 4.56
C PHE A 83 15.86 0.90 5.98
N ALA A 84 14.85 1.71 6.26
CA ALA A 84 14.62 2.31 7.57
C ALA A 84 14.42 1.27 8.67
N LEU A 85 13.72 0.15 8.36
CA LEU A 85 13.43 -0.90 9.33
C LEU A 85 14.62 -1.83 9.59
N TYR A 86 15.24 -2.35 8.51
CA TYR A 86 16.22 -3.44 8.62
C TYR A 86 17.67 -2.95 8.61
N LYS A 87 17.99 -1.86 7.94
CA LYS A 87 19.34 -1.31 7.91
C LYS A 87 19.58 -0.29 9.02
N GLU A 88 18.67 0.64 9.19
CA GLU A 88 18.81 1.73 10.14
C GLU A 88 18.14 1.44 11.50
N HIS A 89 17.50 0.28 11.67
CA HIS A 89 16.91 -0.22 12.90
C HIS A 89 16.00 0.77 13.64
N LEU A 90 15.38 1.71 12.91
CA LEU A 90 14.50 2.76 13.44
C LEU A 90 15.19 3.74 14.39
N VAL A 91 16.50 3.94 14.25
CA VAL A 91 17.26 4.88 15.10
C VAL A 91 16.93 6.32 14.70
N ASP A 92 16.70 7.17 15.69
CA ASP A 92 16.48 8.61 15.55
C ASP A 92 15.47 8.99 14.46
N THR A 93 15.89 9.70 13.42
CA THR A 93 15.03 10.15 12.31
C THR A 93 14.48 8.98 11.49
N TRP A 94 15.17 7.85 11.41
CA TRP A 94 14.74 6.69 10.62
C TRP A 94 13.44 6.07 11.14
N ARG A 95 13.10 6.25 12.40
CA ARG A 95 11.79 5.89 12.96
C ARG A 95 10.64 6.64 12.27
N TRP A 96 10.79 7.95 12.04
CA TRP A 96 9.78 8.75 11.36
C TRP A 96 9.69 8.41 9.87
N ILE A 97 10.86 8.25 9.23
CA ILE A 97 10.94 7.82 7.83
C ILE A 97 10.22 6.49 7.65
N TYR A 98 10.47 5.52 8.54
CA TYR A 98 9.77 4.24 8.52
C TYR A 98 8.24 4.40 8.65
N VAL A 99 7.77 5.17 9.62
CA VAL A 99 6.33 5.38 9.82
C VAL A 99 5.70 5.99 8.58
N ILE A 100 6.28 7.07 8.05
CA ILE A 100 5.77 7.73 6.85
C ILE A 100 5.78 6.78 5.66
N ALA A 101 6.89 6.09 5.41
CA ALA A 101 7.02 5.20 4.25
C ALA A 101 6.14 3.94 4.37
N ALA A 102 6.01 3.34 5.56
CA ALA A 102 5.14 2.19 5.78
C ALA A 102 3.66 2.54 5.59
N VAL A 103 3.21 3.68 6.15
CA VAL A 103 1.83 4.16 5.98
C VAL A 103 1.59 4.57 4.52
N ALA A 104 2.57 5.19 3.84
CA ALA A 104 2.47 5.50 2.42
C ALA A 104 2.40 4.24 1.54
N SER A 105 3.15 3.17 1.88
CA SER A 105 3.05 1.87 1.18
C SER A 105 1.64 1.29 1.31
N LEU A 106 1.04 1.35 2.50
CA LEU A 106 -0.33 0.92 2.72
C LEU A 106 -1.34 1.80 1.96
N TYR A 107 -1.15 3.14 2.00
CA TYR A 107 -1.97 4.07 1.25
C TYR A 107 -1.97 3.76 -0.25
N LEU A 108 -0.81 3.49 -0.85
CA LEU A 108 -0.73 3.18 -2.29
C LEU A 108 -1.48 1.88 -2.63
N ASN A 109 -1.44 0.86 -1.78
CA ASN A 109 -2.26 -0.35 -1.97
C ASN A 109 -3.76 -0.02 -1.90
N VAL A 110 -4.20 0.80 -0.95
CA VAL A 110 -5.61 1.21 -0.81
C VAL A 110 -6.01 2.15 -1.96
N PHE A 111 -5.14 3.07 -2.38
CA PHE A 111 -5.36 3.93 -3.54
C PHE A 111 -5.68 3.11 -4.79
N VAL A 112 -4.87 2.09 -5.09
CA VAL A 112 -5.09 1.21 -6.24
C VAL A 112 -6.37 0.38 -6.06
N LEU A 113 -6.67 -0.08 -4.84
CA LEU A 113 -7.93 -0.78 -4.55
C LEU A 113 -9.14 0.09 -4.90
N VAL A 114 -9.13 1.38 -4.52
CA VAL A 114 -10.21 2.32 -4.86
C VAL A 114 -10.30 2.50 -6.37
N VAL A 115 -9.17 2.74 -7.08
CA VAL A 115 -9.15 2.82 -8.55
C VAL A 115 -9.79 1.59 -9.17
N GLN A 116 -9.37 0.38 -8.76
CA GLN A 116 -9.88 -0.87 -9.30
C GLN A 116 -11.36 -1.10 -8.96
N SER A 117 -11.83 -0.63 -7.82
CA SER A 117 -13.24 -0.70 -7.44
C SER A 117 -14.09 0.15 -8.36
N PHE A 118 -13.67 1.37 -8.68
CA PHE A 118 -14.38 2.23 -9.64
C PHE A 118 -14.32 1.71 -11.09
N VAL A 119 -13.31 0.91 -11.44
CA VAL A 119 -13.24 0.27 -12.77
C VAL A 119 -14.14 -0.95 -12.86
N LYS A 120 -14.17 -1.78 -11.81
CA LYS A 120 -14.69 -3.16 -11.90
C LYS A 120 -16.07 -3.36 -11.27
N VAL A 121 -16.46 -2.50 -10.34
CA VAL A 121 -17.79 -2.57 -9.71
C VAL A 121 -18.76 -1.71 -10.50
N SER A 122 -19.75 -2.31 -11.14
CA SER A 122 -20.67 -1.65 -12.08
C SER A 122 -21.37 -0.43 -11.48
N ALA A 123 -21.79 -0.49 -10.20
CA ALA A 123 -22.41 0.62 -9.50
C ALA A 123 -21.45 1.82 -9.33
N LEU A 124 -20.17 1.57 -9.03
CA LEU A 124 -19.16 2.63 -8.89
C LEU A 124 -18.70 3.14 -10.25
N SER A 125 -18.53 2.25 -11.23
CA SER A 125 -18.19 2.63 -12.60
C SER A 125 -19.26 3.50 -13.25
N ALA A 126 -20.53 3.30 -12.91
CA ALA A 126 -21.63 4.16 -13.36
C ALA A 126 -21.55 5.58 -12.76
N LEU A 127 -20.97 5.74 -11.57
CA LEU A 127 -20.81 7.04 -10.91
C LEU A 127 -19.59 7.83 -11.41
N ALA A 128 -18.58 7.14 -11.92
CA ALA A 128 -17.33 7.74 -12.42
C ALA A 128 -16.75 6.92 -13.58
N PRO A 129 -17.38 6.96 -14.77
CA PRO A 129 -16.99 6.14 -15.92
C PRO A 129 -15.57 6.42 -16.41
N THR A 130 -15.08 7.65 -16.30
CA THR A 130 -13.74 8.07 -16.75
C THR A 130 -12.75 8.26 -15.58
N GLN A 131 -13.20 8.08 -14.33
CA GLN A 131 -12.40 8.30 -13.11
C GLN A 131 -11.92 9.76 -12.96
N THR A 132 -12.60 10.71 -13.58
CA THR A 132 -12.37 12.15 -13.45
C THR A 132 -13.53 12.85 -12.76
N GLU A 133 -14.63 12.13 -12.55
CA GLU A 133 -15.85 12.66 -11.97
C GLU A 133 -15.73 12.84 -10.46
N PRO A 134 -16.53 13.77 -9.88
CA PRO A 134 -16.49 14.11 -8.46
C PRO A 134 -16.55 12.91 -7.49
N PRO A 135 -17.37 11.87 -7.69
CA PRO A 135 -17.44 10.75 -6.77
C PRO A 135 -16.09 10.03 -6.59
N PHE A 136 -15.34 9.85 -7.66
CA PHE A 136 -14.00 9.25 -7.61
C PHE A 136 -13.01 10.19 -6.91
N ALA A 137 -12.97 11.46 -7.31
CA ALA A 137 -12.07 12.45 -6.75
C ALA A 137 -12.31 12.67 -5.25
N ILE A 138 -13.57 12.75 -4.81
CA ILE A 138 -13.93 12.88 -3.41
C ILE A 138 -13.52 11.65 -2.61
N THR A 139 -13.74 10.43 -3.14
CA THR A 139 -13.33 9.19 -2.47
C THR A 139 -11.81 9.15 -2.28
N GLN A 140 -11.04 9.46 -3.32
CA GLN A 140 -9.58 9.48 -3.23
C GLN A 140 -9.06 10.57 -2.27
N ALA A 141 -9.66 11.75 -2.29
CA ALA A 141 -9.32 12.83 -1.36
C ALA A 141 -9.63 12.46 0.10
N ALA A 142 -10.77 11.81 0.35
CA ALA A 142 -11.13 11.33 1.68
C ALA A 142 -10.14 10.26 2.18
N VAL A 143 -9.81 9.29 1.34
CA VAL A 143 -8.80 8.27 1.67
C VAL A 143 -7.45 8.92 1.96
N LEU A 144 -6.99 9.85 1.14
CA LEU A 144 -5.73 10.56 1.37
C LEU A 144 -5.75 11.32 2.71
N ALA A 145 -6.82 12.05 3.01
CA ALA A 145 -6.96 12.78 4.26
C ALA A 145 -6.90 11.86 5.49
N ILE A 146 -7.58 10.71 5.43
CA ILE A 146 -7.53 9.68 6.48
C ILE A 146 -6.09 9.18 6.67
N PHE A 147 -5.37 8.87 5.59
CA PHE A 147 -4.00 8.37 5.68
C PHE A 147 -3.00 9.44 6.16
N ILE A 148 -3.23 10.71 5.86
CA ILE A 148 -2.46 11.82 6.46
C ILE A 148 -2.67 11.85 7.98
N LEU A 149 -3.91 11.77 8.45
CA LEU A 149 -4.22 11.75 9.88
C LEU A 149 -3.59 10.51 10.57
N ILE A 150 -3.70 9.33 9.96
CA ILE A 150 -3.05 8.10 10.42
C ILE A 150 -1.54 8.32 10.57
N THR A 151 -0.89 8.92 9.57
CA THR A 151 0.55 9.18 9.58
C THR A 151 0.93 10.11 10.72
N LEU A 152 0.20 11.21 10.90
CA LEU A 152 0.47 12.18 11.98
C LEU A 152 0.34 11.54 13.36
N VAL A 153 -0.72 10.77 13.58
CA VAL A 153 -0.94 10.06 14.85
C VAL A 153 0.16 9.00 15.07
N ALA A 154 0.52 8.23 14.02
CA ALA A 154 1.54 7.19 14.12
C ALA A 154 2.92 7.78 14.42
N ILE A 155 3.30 8.91 13.82
CA ILE A 155 4.58 9.59 14.11
C ILE A 155 4.69 9.95 15.60
N VAL A 156 3.60 10.44 16.18
CA VAL A 156 3.59 10.85 17.60
C VAL A 156 3.59 9.65 18.53
N LYS A 157 2.79 8.63 18.22
CA LYS A 157 2.56 7.48 19.11
C LYS A 157 3.62 6.39 19.00
N PHE A 158 4.17 6.15 17.81
CA PHE A 158 5.11 5.04 17.60
C PHE A 158 6.49 5.36 18.20
N ARG A 159 6.71 4.91 19.42
CA ARG A 159 7.97 5.04 20.17
C ARG A 159 8.37 3.68 20.75
N PRO A 160 8.60 2.66 19.92
CA PRO A 160 8.93 1.33 20.43
C PRO A 160 10.26 1.34 21.15
N PRO A 161 10.44 0.46 22.15
CA PRO A 161 11.74 0.27 22.81
C PRO A 161 12.83 -0.03 21.78
N ARG A 162 14.04 0.49 22.00
CA ARG A 162 15.18 0.14 21.15
C ARG A 162 15.42 -1.37 21.28
N ALA A 163 15.65 -2.03 20.13
CA ALA A 163 16.14 -3.41 20.19
C ALA A 163 17.54 -3.38 20.83
N VAL A 164 17.67 -4.09 21.94
CA VAL A 164 18.96 -4.31 22.61
C VAL A 164 19.78 -5.26 21.76
#